data_f8694f7305629c089220b01aac043a13
#
_entry.id   f8694f7305629c089220b01aac043a13
#
_cell.length_a   1.000
_cell.length_b   1.000
_cell.length_c   1.000
_cell.angle_alpha   90.00
_cell.angle_beta   90.00
_cell.angle_gamma   90.00
#
_symmetry.space_group_name_H-M   'P 1'
#
loop_
_entity.id
_entity.type
_entity.pdbx_description
1 polymer ?
#
loop_
_entity_poly.entity_id
_entity_poly.type
_entity_poly.pdbx_seq_one_letter_code
_entity_poly.pdbx_strand_id
1 'polypeptide(L)'
;QLIEAGVGLLQPDVMWMGGPTEFSRIVAQANAQGVDVVPHGCGVYGYYMAMAFESINLAEFMMMSEQGDSIEPNFGSVFTNEPLPEDGYITLPDTPGFGLELNREALGLVRPYDRS
;
A
#
# COMPACT_ATOMS: atom_id res chain seq x y z
N GLN A 1 -2.50 -15.73 -17.49
CA GLN A 1 -1.19 -16.42 -17.61
C GLN A 1 -0.70 -16.94 -16.27
N LEU A 2 -0.44 -16.09 -15.23
CA LEU A 2 0.04 -16.59 -13.93
C LEU A 2 -0.99 -17.49 -13.23
N ILE A 3 -2.24 -17.10 -13.22
CA ILE A 3 -3.33 -17.90 -12.65
C ILE A 3 -3.48 -19.24 -13.39
N GLU A 4 -3.45 -19.22 -14.70
CA GLU A 4 -3.48 -20.44 -15.55
C GLU A 4 -2.28 -21.35 -15.29
N ALA A 5 -1.15 -20.79 -14.87
CA ALA A 5 0.05 -21.54 -14.48
C ALA A 5 -0.03 -22.14 -13.06
N GLY A 6 -1.15 -21.94 -12.35
CA GLY A 6 -1.39 -22.53 -11.04
C GLY A 6 -0.87 -21.71 -9.85
N VAL A 7 -0.67 -20.41 -10.02
CA VAL A 7 -0.33 -19.51 -8.90
C VAL A 7 -1.55 -19.37 -8.00
N GLY A 8 -1.40 -19.68 -6.71
CA GLY A 8 -2.48 -19.65 -5.72
C GLY A 8 -2.64 -18.31 -4.99
N LEU A 9 -1.63 -17.43 -5.09
CA LEU A 9 -1.66 -16.09 -4.48
C LEU A 9 -0.97 -15.10 -5.39
N LEU A 10 -1.57 -13.92 -5.58
CA LEU A 10 -1.00 -12.80 -6.31
C LEU A 10 -0.64 -11.66 -5.34
N GLN A 11 0.52 -11.04 -5.55
CA GLN A 11 0.96 -9.86 -4.80
C GLN A 11 1.16 -8.66 -5.74
N PRO A 12 0.08 -8.06 -6.25
CA PRO A 12 0.19 -6.87 -7.10
C PRO A 12 0.56 -5.64 -6.28
N ASP A 13 1.52 -4.86 -6.77
CA ASP A 13 1.87 -3.56 -6.21
C ASP A 13 1.07 -2.46 -6.92
N VAL A 14 0.19 -1.79 -6.20
CA VAL A 14 -0.71 -0.77 -6.76
C VAL A 14 0.04 0.43 -7.37
N MET A 15 1.24 0.72 -6.88
CA MET A 15 2.06 1.83 -7.39
C MET A 15 2.76 1.51 -8.72
N TRP A 16 3.07 0.22 -8.96
CA TRP A 16 3.85 -0.22 -10.12
C TRP A 16 2.99 -0.76 -11.27
N MET A 17 1.78 -1.22 -10.98
CA MET A 17 0.96 -1.93 -11.96
C MET A 17 -0.07 -1.05 -12.71
N GLY A 18 -0.13 0.24 -12.45
CA GLY A 18 -1.08 1.16 -13.10
C GLY A 18 -2.20 1.67 -12.19
N GLY A 19 -2.02 1.55 -10.87
CA GLY A 19 -2.89 2.15 -9.85
C GLY A 19 -4.14 1.33 -9.51
N PRO A 20 -5.07 1.95 -8.73
CA PRO A 20 -6.25 1.26 -8.18
C PRO A 20 -7.17 0.63 -9.24
N THR A 21 -7.26 1.23 -10.43
CA THR A 21 -8.11 0.71 -11.52
C THR A 21 -7.62 -0.66 -12.02
N GLU A 22 -6.32 -0.81 -12.26
CA GLU A 22 -5.76 -2.10 -12.66
C GLU A 22 -5.76 -3.08 -11.49
N PHE A 23 -5.49 -2.63 -10.28
CA PHE A 23 -5.61 -3.46 -9.10
C PHE A 23 -6.99 -4.09 -8.98
N SER A 24 -8.06 -3.30 -9.14
CA SER A 24 -9.44 -3.78 -9.10
C SER A 24 -9.74 -4.86 -10.16
N ARG A 25 -9.18 -4.71 -11.36
CA ARG A 25 -9.31 -5.71 -12.44
C ARG A 25 -8.63 -7.02 -12.08
N ILE A 26 -7.45 -6.94 -11.49
CA ILE A 26 -6.69 -8.13 -11.04
C ILE A 26 -7.45 -8.85 -9.92
N VAL A 27 -7.96 -8.10 -8.92
CA VAL A 27 -8.76 -8.69 -7.83
C VAL A 27 -9.99 -9.40 -8.39
N ALA A 28 -10.71 -8.78 -9.33
CA ALA A 28 -11.88 -9.40 -9.96
C ALA A 28 -11.53 -10.70 -10.71
N GLN A 29 -10.41 -10.71 -11.44
CA GLN A 29 -9.93 -11.91 -12.14
C GLN A 29 -9.47 -13.00 -11.16
N ALA A 30 -8.74 -12.65 -10.12
CA ALA A 30 -8.28 -13.58 -9.09
C ALA A 30 -9.47 -14.24 -8.38
N ASN A 31 -10.44 -13.45 -7.93
CA ASN A 31 -11.64 -13.94 -7.28
C ASN A 31 -12.44 -14.90 -8.17
N ALA A 32 -12.57 -14.61 -9.47
CA ALA A 32 -13.26 -15.47 -10.42
C ALA A 32 -12.58 -16.85 -10.61
N GLN A 33 -11.32 -16.96 -10.22
CA GLN A 33 -10.52 -18.18 -10.32
C GLN A 33 -10.17 -18.81 -8.95
N GLY A 34 -10.68 -18.23 -7.85
CA GLY A 34 -10.37 -18.71 -6.50
C GLY A 34 -8.90 -18.51 -6.09
N VAL A 35 -8.27 -17.45 -6.60
CA VAL A 35 -6.89 -17.08 -6.30
C VAL A 35 -6.86 -15.93 -5.31
N ASP A 36 -6.07 -16.04 -4.25
CA ASP A 36 -5.92 -15.01 -3.23
C ASP A 36 -5.12 -13.81 -3.75
N VAL A 37 -5.42 -12.64 -3.18
CA VAL A 37 -4.67 -11.40 -3.44
C VAL A 37 -4.23 -10.78 -2.13
N VAL A 38 -2.96 -10.42 -2.04
CA VAL A 38 -2.39 -9.61 -0.96
C VAL A 38 -1.64 -8.45 -1.62
N PRO A 39 -1.97 -7.19 -1.33
CA PRO A 39 -1.24 -6.06 -1.91
C PRO A 39 0.24 -6.13 -1.53
N HIS A 40 1.14 -6.08 -2.54
CA HIS A 40 2.58 -6.05 -2.27
C HIS A 40 2.97 -4.70 -1.66
N GLY A 41 3.75 -4.73 -0.60
CA GLY A 41 4.54 -3.71 0.10
C GLY A 41 4.44 -2.23 -0.26
N CYS A 42 3.31 -1.76 -0.75
CA CYS A 42 3.09 -0.38 -1.16
C CYS A 42 2.56 0.53 -0.03
N GLY A 43 2.81 0.14 1.23
CA GLY A 43 2.45 0.90 2.42
C GLY A 43 0.95 1.25 2.44
N VAL A 44 0.64 2.48 2.82
CA VAL A 44 -0.74 2.96 2.96
C VAL A 44 -1.61 2.73 1.71
N TYR A 45 -1.05 2.81 0.52
CA TYR A 45 -1.81 2.58 -0.73
C TYR A 45 -2.32 1.13 -0.79
N GLY A 46 -1.49 0.16 -0.39
CA GLY A 46 -1.87 -1.25 -0.29
C GLY A 46 -2.91 -1.50 0.81
N TYR A 47 -2.81 -0.80 1.95
CA TYR A 47 -3.75 -0.95 3.05
C TYR A 47 -5.16 -0.52 2.65
N TYR A 48 -5.31 0.62 1.94
CA TYR A 48 -6.62 1.03 1.41
C TYR A 48 -7.15 0.06 0.36
N MET A 49 -6.28 -0.53 -0.46
CA MET A 49 -6.70 -1.58 -1.40
C MET A 49 -7.19 -2.83 -0.64
N ALA A 50 -6.48 -3.26 0.40
CA ALA A 50 -6.94 -4.38 1.23
C ALA A 50 -8.31 -4.11 1.86
N MET A 51 -8.55 -2.92 2.37
CA MET A 51 -9.85 -2.55 2.95
C MET A 51 -10.99 -2.42 1.93
N ALA A 52 -10.66 -2.10 0.67
CA ALA A 52 -11.67 -1.89 -0.37
C ALA A 52 -12.29 -3.19 -0.92
N PHE A 53 -11.69 -4.34 -0.65
CA PHE A 53 -12.12 -5.63 -1.19
C PHE A 53 -12.29 -6.67 -0.08
N GLU A 54 -13.50 -7.16 0.12
CA GLU A 54 -13.81 -8.20 1.13
C GLU A 54 -13.02 -9.49 0.96
N SER A 55 -12.54 -9.78 -0.25
CA SER A 55 -11.72 -10.96 -0.54
C SER A 55 -10.26 -10.81 -0.09
N ILE A 56 -9.83 -9.62 0.33
CA ILE A 56 -8.46 -9.37 0.78
C ILE A 56 -8.45 -9.27 2.30
N ASN A 57 -7.85 -10.26 2.96
CA ASN A 57 -7.86 -10.38 4.43
C ASN A 57 -6.54 -9.96 5.08
N LEU A 58 -5.51 -9.72 4.28
CA LEU A 58 -4.16 -9.41 4.74
C LEU A 58 -3.58 -8.23 3.95
N ALA A 59 -2.77 -7.43 4.61
CA ALA A 59 -1.92 -6.44 3.97
C ALA A 59 -0.46 -6.69 4.39
N GLU A 60 0.45 -6.51 3.47
CA GLU A 60 1.89 -6.63 3.76
C GLU A 60 2.40 -5.35 4.40
N PHE A 61 3.18 -5.49 5.47
CA PHE A 61 3.97 -4.40 6.04
C PHE A 61 5.46 -4.73 5.87
N MET A 62 6.19 -3.86 5.20
CA MET A 62 7.64 -4.02 5.02
C MET A 62 8.38 -3.50 6.25
N MET A 63 9.23 -4.32 6.83
CA MET A 63 10.14 -3.92 7.90
C MET A 63 11.30 -3.12 7.29
N MET A 64 11.27 -1.80 7.51
CA MET A 64 12.24 -0.87 6.91
C MET A 64 13.48 -0.63 7.77
N SER A 65 13.47 -1.04 9.05
CA SER A 65 14.63 -0.94 9.92
C SER A 65 15.78 -1.82 9.42
N GLU A 66 17.02 -1.36 9.57
CA GLU A 66 18.22 -2.02 9.05
C GLU A 66 18.38 -3.46 9.55
N GLN A 67 17.94 -3.75 10.77
CA GLN A 67 18.00 -5.07 11.40
C GLN A 67 16.66 -5.81 11.38
N GLY A 68 15.60 -5.20 10.88
CA GLY A 68 14.26 -5.78 10.87
C GLY A 68 13.66 -5.95 12.28
N ASP A 69 14.07 -5.14 13.24
CA ASP A 69 13.73 -5.27 14.65
C ASP A 69 12.86 -4.12 15.20
N SER A 70 12.60 -3.11 14.38
CA SER A 70 11.73 -1.99 14.74
C SER A 70 10.73 -1.66 13.63
N ILE A 71 9.55 -1.18 14.05
CA ILE A 71 8.51 -0.73 13.14
C ILE A 71 8.80 0.70 12.75
N GLU A 72 9.04 0.93 11.46
CA GLU A 72 9.35 2.24 10.90
C GLU A 72 8.42 2.53 9.70
N PRO A 73 8.13 3.81 9.41
CA PRO A 73 7.31 4.17 8.26
C PRO A 73 7.91 3.65 6.95
N ASN A 74 7.09 3.09 6.07
CA ASN A 74 7.56 2.56 4.77
C ASN A 74 8.13 3.67 3.87
N PHE A 75 7.64 4.88 4.00
CA PHE A 75 8.12 6.04 3.25
C PHE A 75 9.08 6.93 4.07
N GLY A 76 9.60 6.42 5.20
CA GLY A 76 10.55 7.14 6.04
C GLY A 76 10.00 8.48 6.52
N SER A 77 10.72 9.57 6.25
CA SER A 77 10.32 10.92 6.66
C SER A 77 9.43 11.67 5.66
N VAL A 78 8.94 11.02 4.61
CA VAL A 78 8.13 11.66 3.56
C VAL A 78 6.78 12.16 4.10
N PHE A 79 6.18 11.40 5.00
CA PHE A 79 4.90 11.74 5.62
C PHE A 79 5.06 11.92 7.14
N THR A 80 4.21 12.74 7.72
CA THR A 80 4.20 12.99 9.18
C THR A 80 3.29 12.01 9.94
N ASN A 81 2.39 11.33 9.24
CA ASN A 81 1.29 10.56 9.81
C ASN A 81 1.06 9.22 9.10
N GLU A 82 2.10 8.59 8.60
CA GLU A 82 1.99 7.25 8.01
C GLU A 82 1.47 6.25 9.06
N PRO A 83 0.37 5.51 8.78
CA PRO A 83 -0.16 4.54 9.73
C PRO A 83 0.82 3.37 9.89
N LEU A 84 1.12 3.02 11.13
CA LEU A 84 2.00 1.92 11.50
C LEU A 84 1.20 0.77 12.12
N PRO A 85 1.68 -0.48 11.99
CA PRO A 85 1.02 -1.61 12.62
C PRO A 85 1.17 -1.58 14.14
N GLU A 86 0.07 -1.89 14.82
CA GLU A 86 -0.01 -2.08 16.26
C GLU A 86 -0.75 -3.41 16.53
N ASP A 87 -0.14 -4.30 17.30
CA ASP A 87 -0.70 -5.61 17.64
C ASP A 87 -1.17 -6.45 16.42
N GLY A 88 -0.47 -6.33 15.29
CA GLY A 88 -0.78 -7.04 14.05
C GLY A 88 -1.87 -6.40 13.19
N TYR A 89 -2.32 -5.20 13.54
CA TYR A 89 -3.35 -4.45 12.80
C TYR A 89 -2.84 -3.09 12.37
N ILE A 90 -3.40 -2.59 11.29
CA ILE A 90 -3.20 -1.21 10.83
C ILE A 90 -4.56 -0.50 10.85
N THR A 91 -4.63 0.61 11.58
CA THR A 91 -5.81 1.47 11.61
C THR A 91 -5.63 2.62 10.64
N LEU A 92 -6.51 2.72 9.65
CA LEU A 92 -6.50 3.82 8.69
C LEU A 92 -7.37 4.98 9.18
N PRO A 93 -6.94 6.24 8.97
CA PRO A 93 -7.72 7.41 9.34
C PRO A 93 -8.95 7.55 8.44
N ASP A 94 -10.06 8.02 9.01
CA ASP A 94 -11.28 8.39 8.28
C ASP A 94 -11.15 9.83 7.74
N THR A 95 -10.21 10.02 6.81
CA THR A 95 -9.92 11.30 6.18
C THR A 95 -9.97 11.17 4.66
N PRO A 96 -10.26 12.25 3.90
CA PRO A 96 -10.30 12.19 2.45
C PRO A 96 -8.98 11.74 1.83
N GLY A 97 -9.07 11.02 0.71
CA GLY A 97 -7.92 10.50 -0.01
C GLY A 97 -7.24 9.36 0.76
N PHE A 98 -5.91 9.35 0.80
CA PHE A 98 -5.12 8.40 1.57
C PHE A 98 -4.80 8.89 3.00
N GLY A 99 -5.33 10.03 3.40
CA GLY A 99 -5.13 10.60 4.72
C GLY A 99 -3.69 10.97 5.08
N LEU A 100 -2.79 11.04 4.10
CA LEU A 100 -1.38 11.32 4.32
C LEU A 100 -1.06 12.82 4.28
N GLU A 101 -0.19 13.24 5.18
CA GLU A 101 0.32 14.60 5.26
C GLU A 101 1.81 14.63 4.93
N LEU A 102 2.20 15.43 3.93
CA LEU A 102 3.60 15.59 3.55
C LEU A 102 4.41 16.28 4.64
N ASN A 103 5.52 15.69 5.00
CA ASN A 103 6.52 16.31 5.86
C ASN A 103 7.35 17.33 5.07
N ARG A 104 6.83 18.55 4.96
CA ARG A 104 7.44 19.61 4.16
C ARG A 104 8.81 20.05 4.66
N GLU A 105 9.02 19.99 5.98
CA GLU A 105 10.29 20.34 6.61
C GLU A 105 11.38 19.33 6.24
N ALA A 106 11.13 18.04 6.47
CA ALA A 106 12.10 16.98 6.16
C ALA A 106 12.44 16.89 4.66
N LEU A 107 11.47 17.17 3.80
CA LEU A 107 11.66 17.12 2.36
C LEU A 107 12.35 18.37 1.78
N GLY A 108 12.55 19.42 2.57
CA GLY A 108 13.09 20.70 2.08
C GLY A 108 12.24 21.34 0.96
N LEU A 109 10.99 20.92 0.82
CA LEU A 109 10.07 21.37 -0.21
C LEU A 109 9.53 22.76 0.12
N VAL A 110 10.37 23.76 -0.03
CA VAL A 110 10.00 25.14 0.31
C VAL A 110 9.58 25.96 -0.91
N ARG A 111 9.72 25.43 -2.13
CA ARG A 111 9.38 26.20 -3.33
C ARG A 111 8.30 25.52 -4.15
N PRO A 112 7.17 26.22 -4.42
CA PRO A 112 6.31 25.86 -5.52
C PRO A 112 7.17 25.82 -6.80
N TYR A 113 6.91 24.86 -7.67
CA TYR A 113 7.51 24.82 -8.99
C TYR A 113 7.18 26.13 -9.72
N ASP A 114 8.18 26.99 -9.89
CA ASP A 114 8.02 28.25 -10.64
C ASP A 114 8.01 27.92 -12.14
N ARG A 115 6.86 28.09 -12.75
CA ARG A 115 6.65 27.95 -14.20
C ARG A 115 6.92 29.29 -14.91
N SER A 116 8.01 29.97 -14.58
CA SER A 116 8.43 31.11 -15.36
C SER A 116 9.08 30.71 -16.68
#